data_2972582cdf29a224d3295f13c1dd1de5
#
_entry.id   2972582cdf29a224d3295f13c1dd1de5
#
_cell.length_a   1.000
_cell.length_b   1.000
_cell.length_c   1.000
_cell.angle_alpha   90.00
_cell.angle_beta   90.00
_cell.angle_gamma   90.00
#
_symmetry.space_group_name_H-M   'P 1'
#
loop_
_entity.id
_entity.type
_entity.pdbx_description
1 polymer ?
#
loop_
_entity_poly.entity_id
_entity_poly.type
_entity_poly.pdbx_seq_one_letter_code
_entity_poly.pdbx_strand_id
1 'polypeptide(L)'
;MKNYAGLIISLLAAWASSTLVIPVTAGAADRTWNFDGEAIGRLPEGFTSALTGQGTIGQWAVMKEPTAPSQPNVLAQTSQDKTDYRFPLAIAEGTSYKDLALSVRFKTVSGRVDQGAGLVFRLKDKDNYYVVRANALEDNFRLYHTVNGRRVQFAGANFKVTSQEWHEIRVEARGDEFKCYYDGQLRITAKDGTFTEAGRVGLWTKADSVIYFDEFSVKDLSGSTSASRQGTIYAQQLVEHLAMMHPDLVRIGMHVTPPGKFENIIIASNVAERIGKKSDPEDLKAMNTGQPVVLKEGDDFDVTLPLHDSAGQTIGAIGLTFKPRPGEQNADAARRARAIALEFEKQITSTAQ
;
A
#
# COMPACT_ATOMS: atom_id res chain seq x y z
N MET A 1 77.87 3.44 29.63
CA MET A 1 76.53 3.53 30.23
C MET A 1 75.63 4.26 29.23
N LYS A 2 74.85 3.52 28.45
CA LYS A 2 73.98 4.07 27.38
C LYS A 2 72.53 3.97 27.83
N ASN A 3 71.85 5.11 28.02
CA ASN A 3 70.42 5.21 28.33
C ASN A 3 69.62 5.00 27.05
N TYR A 4 68.69 4.05 27.03
CA TYR A 4 67.67 3.92 26.01
C TYR A 4 66.32 4.42 26.60
N ALA A 5 65.87 5.58 26.15
CA ALA A 5 64.52 6.06 26.39
C ALA A 5 63.58 5.43 25.36
N GLY A 6 62.62 4.64 25.80
CA GLY A 6 61.57 4.03 24.95
C GLY A 6 60.53 5.04 24.55
N LEU A 7 60.29 5.22 23.27
CA LEU A 7 59.23 6.05 22.68
C LEU A 7 57.98 5.20 22.54
N ILE A 8 56.95 5.49 23.35
CA ILE A 8 55.61 4.89 23.23
C ILE A 8 54.85 5.74 22.23
N ILE A 9 54.63 5.21 21.01
CA ILE A 9 53.74 5.80 20.03
C ILE A 9 52.33 5.31 20.27
N SER A 10 51.47 6.19 20.79
CA SER A 10 50.01 5.95 20.89
C SER A 10 49.35 6.16 19.54
N LEU A 11 48.94 5.08 18.91
CA LEU A 11 48.06 5.13 17.73
C LEU A 11 46.62 5.45 18.20
N LEU A 12 46.22 6.71 18.05
CA LEU A 12 44.81 7.10 18.11
C LEU A 12 44.17 6.72 16.75
N ALA A 13 43.44 5.62 16.74
CA ALA A 13 42.58 5.28 15.59
C ALA A 13 41.37 6.21 15.62
N ALA A 14 41.36 7.21 14.75
CA ALA A 14 40.18 8.04 14.49
C ALA A 14 39.17 7.21 13.69
N TRP A 15 38.11 6.78 14.34
CA TRP A 15 36.93 6.22 13.68
C TRP A 15 36.19 7.37 13.00
N ALA A 16 36.36 7.54 11.70
CA ALA A 16 35.52 8.39 10.89
C ALA A 16 34.14 7.70 10.76
N SER A 17 33.18 8.18 11.54
CA SER A 17 31.76 7.80 11.37
C SER A 17 31.27 8.38 10.03
N SER A 18 31.40 7.60 8.97
CA SER A 18 30.74 7.91 7.71
C SER A 18 29.23 7.73 7.90
N THR A 19 28.52 8.80 8.16
CA THR A 19 27.05 8.79 8.07
C THR A 19 26.68 8.58 6.61
N LEU A 20 26.29 7.35 6.28
CA LEU A 20 25.69 7.03 4.99
C LEU A 20 24.32 7.70 4.94
N VAL A 21 24.26 8.91 4.38
CA VAL A 21 23.00 9.58 4.05
C VAL A 21 22.40 8.84 2.86
N ILE A 22 21.54 7.86 3.14
CA ILE A 22 20.72 7.22 2.11
C ILE A 22 19.67 8.27 1.71
N PRO A 23 19.62 8.72 0.44
CA PRO A 23 18.56 9.60 0.02
C PRO A 23 17.23 8.87 0.18
N VAL A 24 16.39 9.32 1.11
CA VAL A 24 14.97 8.94 1.14
C VAL A 24 14.38 9.54 -0.13
N THR A 25 14.14 8.71 -1.14
CA THR A 25 13.33 9.12 -2.27
C THR A 25 11.94 9.43 -1.72
N ALA A 26 11.62 10.72 -1.64
CA ALA A 26 10.28 11.13 -1.28
C ALA A 26 9.31 10.44 -2.24
N GLY A 27 8.35 9.68 -1.70
CA GLY A 27 7.25 9.10 -2.47
C GLY A 27 6.51 10.20 -3.24
N ALA A 28 5.78 9.83 -4.28
CA ALA A 28 4.95 10.78 -4.99
C ALA A 28 3.88 11.33 -4.02
N ALA A 29 3.61 12.64 -4.07
CA ALA A 29 2.64 13.25 -3.16
C ALA A 29 1.21 12.78 -3.45
N ASP A 30 0.41 12.56 -2.41
CA ASP A 30 -1.04 12.36 -2.53
C ASP A 30 -1.67 13.57 -3.22
N ARG A 31 -2.63 13.32 -4.12
CA ARG A 31 -3.33 14.38 -4.87
C ARG A 31 -4.82 14.09 -4.96
N THR A 32 -5.62 15.15 -4.96
CA THR A 32 -7.06 15.10 -5.22
C THR A 32 -7.46 16.24 -6.16
N TRP A 33 -8.27 15.95 -7.15
CA TRP A 33 -8.86 16.90 -8.09
C TRP A 33 -10.39 16.83 -7.95
N ASN A 34 -10.99 17.90 -7.47
CA ASN A 34 -12.44 18.07 -7.36
C ASN A 34 -13.00 19.00 -8.45
N PHE A 35 -12.14 19.59 -9.27
CA PHE A 35 -12.46 20.45 -10.42
C PHE A 35 -13.23 21.75 -10.11
N ASP A 36 -13.53 22.05 -8.85
CA ASP A 36 -14.39 23.20 -8.46
C ASP A 36 -13.77 24.55 -8.75
N GLY A 37 -12.46 24.67 -8.64
CA GLY A 37 -11.70 25.87 -8.96
C GLY A 37 -11.33 26.05 -10.43
N GLU A 38 -11.65 25.07 -11.27
CA GLU A 38 -11.22 25.03 -12.67
C GLU A 38 -12.14 25.81 -13.61
N ALA A 39 -11.59 26.28 -14.72
CA ALA A 39 -12.36 27.05 -15.69
C ALA A 39 -13.29 26.17 -16.53
N ILE A 40 -14.58 26.52 -16.54
CA ILE A 40 -15.62 25.85 -17.29
C ILE A 40 -15.33 25.87 -18.80
N GLY A 41 -15.70 24.79 -19.49
CA GLY A 41 -15.66 24.64 -20.96
C GLY A 41 -14.31 24.21 -21.52
N ARG A 42 -13.32 23.89 -20.68
CA ARG A 42 -11.99 23.40 -21.09
C ARG A 42 -11.48 22.30 -20.19
N LEU A 43 -10.47 21.59 -20.67
CA LEU A 43 -9.73 20.61 -19.88
C LEU A 43 -9.03 21.32 -18.69
N PRO A 44 -9.03 20.74 -17.46
CA PRO A 44 -8.36 21.35 -16.31
C PRO A 44 -6.85 21.55 -16.52
N GLU A 45 -6.27 22.51 -15.83
CA GLU A 45 -4.83 22.69 -15.82
C GLU A 45 -4.15 21.42 -15.26
N GLY A 46 -3.00 21.06 -15.83
CA GLY A 46 -2.26 19.86 -15.44
C GLY A 46 -2.86 18.55 -15.98
N PHE A 47 -3.82 18.62 -16.91
CA PHE A 47 -4.30 17.46 -17.65
C PHE A 47 -4.01 17.58 -19.14
N THR A 48 -3.77 16.42 -19.78
CA THR A 48 -3.69 16.31 -21.25
C THR A 48 -4.70 15.30 -21.76
N SER A 49 -5.27 15.57 -22.94
CA SER A 49 -6.15 14.63 -23.62
C SER A 49 -5.38 13.76 -24.59
N ALA A 50 -5.67 12.45 -24.58
CA ALA A 50 -5.11 11.49 -25.51
C ALA A 50 -6.17 10.51 -25.99
N LEU A 51 -5.81 9.71 -27.00
CA LEU A 51 -6.69 8.69 -27.59
C LEU A 51 -5.91 7.40 -27.82
N THR A 52 -6.39 6.29 -27.27
CA THR A 52 -6.01 4.94 -27.69
C THR A 52 -7.03 4.45 -28.71
N GLY A 53 -6.58 3.77 -29.75
CA GLY A 53 -7.43 3.20 -30.77
C GLY A 53 -7.74 4.17 -31.90
N GLN A 54 -8.99 4.22 -32.35
CA GLN A 54 -9.46 4.91 -33.56
C GLN A 54 -10.48 6.01 -33.21
N GLY A 55 -10.97 6.72 -34.24
CA GLY A 55 -11.96 7.78 -34.07
C GLY A 55 -11.36 9.14 -33.72
N THR A 56 -12.17 10.03 -33.14
CA THR A 56 -11.77 11.39 -32.77
C THR A 56 -11.29 11.42 -31.29
N ILE A 57 -10.40 12.36 -30.97
CA ILE A 57 -9.97 12.60 -29.60
C ILE A 57 -11.17 12.94 -28.70
N GLY A 58 -11.10 12.62 -27.41
CA GLY A 58 -12.15 12.95 -26.44
C GLY A 58 -12.36 14.46 -26.28
N GLN A 59 -13.62 14.85 -26.04
CA GLN A 59 -13.98 16.22 -25.67
C GLN A 59 -14.11 16.31 -24.15
N TRP A 60 -13.01 16.66 -23.52
CA TRP A 60 -12.93 16.79 -22.06
C TRP A 60 -13.08 18.26 -21.66
N ALA A 61 -14.02 18.54 -20.77
CA ALA A 61 -14.25 19.88 -20.27
C ALA A 61 -14.80 19.89 -18.86
N VAL A 62 -14.43 20.88 -18.08
CA VAL A 62 -15.07 21.18 -16.80
C VAL A 62 -16.47 21.71 -17.05
N MET A 63 -17.45 21.17 -16.33
CA MET A 63 -18.87 21.53 -16.45
C MET A 63 -19.50 21.68 -15.08
N LYS A 64 -20.55 22.52 -14.97
CA LYS A 64 -21.39 22.57 -13.77
C LYS A 64 -22.28 21.34 -13.68
N GLU A 65 -22.35 20.74 -12.51
CA GLU A 65 -23.23 19.61 -12.22
C GLU A 65 -23.81 19.75 -10.79
N PRO A 66 -25.09 20.11 -10.65
CA PRO A 66 -25.68 20.37 -9.33
C PRO A 66 -25.73 19.15 -8.39
N THR A 67 -25.59 17.94 -8.95
CA THR A 67 -25.59 16.68 -8.17
C THR A 67 -24.20 16.13 -7.94
N ALA A 68 -23.13 16.90 -8.26
CA ALA A 68 -21.76 16.48 -8.06
C ALA A 68 -21.48 16.17 -6.57
N PRO A 69 -20.68 15.15 -6.26
CA PRO A 69 -20.24 14.88 -4.91
C PRO A 69 -19.50 16.04 -4.26
N SER A 70 -18.60 16.68 -4.99
CA SER A 70 -18.06 17.98 -4.70
C SER A 70 -18.68 19.01 -5.66
N GLN A 71 -18.97 20.20 -5.17
CA GLN A 71 -19.67 21.21 -5.97
C GLN A 71 -18.81 22.46 -6.16
N PRO A 72 -18.99 23.17 -7.30
CA PRO A 72 -20.10 23.04 -8.27
C PRO A 72 -19.75 22.31 -9.59
N ASN A 73 -18.53 21.81 -9.76
CA ASN A 73 -18.03 21.40 -11.07
C ASN A 73 -17.64 19.92 -11.13
N VAL A 74 -17.59 19.39 -12.34
CA VAL A 74 -17.11 18.04 -12.67
C VAL A 74 -16.21 18.09 -13.89
N LEU A 75 -15.36 17.09 -14.10
CA LEU A 75 -14.72 16.88 -15.40
C LEU A 75 -15.58 15.93 -16.24
N ALA A 76 -16.01 16.39 -17.42
CA ALA A 76 -16.88 15.63 -18.31
C ALA A 76 -16.16 15.22 -19.59
N GLN A 77 -16.36 13.98 -20.04
CA GLN A 77 -16.15 13.55 -21.43
C GLN A 77 -17.50 13.62 -22.14
N THR A 78 -17.62 14.45 -23.21
CA THR A 78 -18.90 14.75 -23.86
C THR A 78 -18.99 14.35 -25.34
N SER A 79 -17.86 13.90 -25.93
CA SER A 79 -17.87 13.44 -27.34
C SER A 79 -18.72 12.17 -27.49
N GLN A 80 -19.57 12.17 -28.52
CA GLN A 80 -20.49 11.06 -28.87
C GLN A 80 -20.04 10.30 -30.13
N ASP A 81 -18.73 10.26 -30.39
CA ASP A 81 -18.17 9.47 -31.50
C ASP A 81 -18.36 7.97 -31.21
N LYS A 82 -19.07 7.30 -32.13
CA LYS A 82 -19.52 5.90 -31.99
C LYS A 82 -18.50 4.85 -32.40
N THR A 83 -17.28 5.26 -32.70
CA THR A 83 -16.19 4.31 -33.00
C THR A 83 -15.98 3.36 -31.83
N ASP A 84 -16.20 2.08 -31.99
CA ASP A 84 -16.21 1.11 -30.88
C ASP A 84 -14.82 0.95 -30.24
N TYR A 85 -13.77 0.83 -31.05
CA TYR A 85 -12.38 0.73 -30.54
C TYR A 85 -11.77 2.11 -30.36
N ARG A 86 -12.40 2.91 -29.54
CA ARG A 86 -12.05 4.30 -29.21
C ARG A 86 -12.03 4.47 -27.70
N PHE A 87 -10.89 4.87 -27.16
CA PHE A 87 -10.68 5.02 -25.71
C PHE A 87 -10.09 6.40 -25.38
N PRO A 88 -10.94 7.41 -25.19
CA PRO A 88 -10.52 8.73 -24.76
C PRO A 88 -9.91 8.73 -23.37
N LEU A 89 -8.78 9.44 -23.21
CA LEU A 89 -8.04 9.59 -21.96
C LEU A 89 -7.98 11.05 -21.55
N ALA A 90 -8.11 11.33 -20.25
CA ALA A 90 -7.66 12.55 -19.60
C ALA A 90 -6.55 12.18 -18.61
N ILE A 91 -5.31 12.57 -18.90
CA ILE A 91 -4.11 12.13 -18.20
C ILE A 91 -3.66 13.24 -17.26
N ALA A 92 -3.50 12.96 -15.96
CA ALA A 92 -2.97 13.91 -15.00
C ALA A 92 -1.44 13.99 -15.14
N GLU A 93 -0.96 15.14 -15.61
CA GLU A 93 0.46 15.40 -15.82
C GLU A 93 1.22 15.60 -14.50
N GLY A 94 2.52 15.37 -14.53
CA GLY A 94 3.35 15.48 -13.35
C GLY A 94 3.05 14.44 -12.28
N THR A 95 2.37 13.33 -12.65
CA THR A 95 2.11 12.19 -11.78
C THR A 95 3.01 11.01 -12.16
N SER A 96 3.47 10.24 -11.17
CA SER A 96 4.26 9.03 -11.39
C SER A 96 4.17 8.14 -10.16
N TYR A 97 3.36 7.07 -10.23
CA TYR A 97 3.10 6.17 -9.12
C TYR A 97 3.36 4.72 -9.53
N LYS A 98 4.06 3.98 -8.68
CA LYS A 98 4.28 2.55 -8.83
C LYS A 98 3.23 1.76 -8.04
N ASP A 99 3.20 1.97 -6.73
CA ASP A 99 2.21 1.41 -5.82
C ASP A 99 1.26 2.54 -5.41
N LEU A 100 -0.04 2.34 -5.60
CA LEU A 100 -1.01 3.42 -5.46
C LEU A 100 -2.39 2.93 -5.01
N ALA A 101 -3.13 3.82 -4.38
CA ALA A 101 -4.58 3.73 -4.30
C ALA A 101 -5.17 4.89 -5.13
N LEU A 102 -5.96 4.56 -6.14
CA LEU A 102 -6.54 5.50 -7.09
C LEU A 102 -8.07 5.37 -7.03
N SER A 103 -8.78 6.48 -6.92
CA SER A 103 -10.25 6.48 -6.88
C SER A 103 -10.84 7.64 -7.66
N VAL A 104 -12.10 7.49 -8.06
CA VAL A 104 -12.90 8.54 -8.70
C VAL A 104 -14.38 8.30 -8.44
N ARG A 105 -15.12 9.39 -8.21
CA ARG A 105 -16.58 9.39 -8.33
C ARG A 105 -16.94 9.61 -9.79
N PHE A 106 -17.87 8.81 -10.33
CA PHE A 106 -18.30 8.93 -11.70
C PHE A 106 -19.81 8.78 -11.84
N LYS A 107 -20.37 9.40 -12.90
CA LYS A 107 -21.76 9.24 -13.31
C LYS A 107 -21.82 8.99 -14.81
N THR A 108 -22.38 7.85 -15.23
CA THR A 108 -22.64 7.59 -16.65
C THR A 108 -23.89 8.36 -17.07
N VAL A 109 -23.74 9.29 -18.00
CA VAL A 109 -24.83 10.19 -18.41
C VAL A 109 -25.55 9.65 -19.64
N SER A 110 -24.82 9.25 -20.66
CA SER A 110 -25.36 8.67 -21.87
C SER A 110 -24.32 7.93 -22.70
N GLY A 111 -24.77 7.18 -23.68
CA GLY A 111 -23.99 6.40 -24.62
C GLY A 111 -24.89 5.31 -25.22
N ARG A 112 -24.79 5.05 -26.51
CA ARG A 112 -25.54 3.98 -27.19
C ARG A 112 -24.66 2.78 -27.52
N VAL A 113 -23.40 3.03 -27.85
CA VAL A 113 -22.40 2.00 -28.11
C VAL A 113 -21.78 1.51 -26.78
N ASP A 114 -21.52 2.46 -25.88
CA ASP A 114 -20.94 2.14 -24.59
C ASP A 114 -21.34 3.15 -23.49
N GLN A 115 -21.25 2.76 -22.22
CA GLN A 115 -21.34 3.62 -21.04
C GLN A 115 -20.26 3.25 -20.04
N GLY A 116 -19.01 3.29 -20.51
CA GLY A 116 -17.84 2.87 -19.76
C GLY A 116 -17.09 4.04 -19.14
N ALA A 117 -16.95 4.01 -17.81
CA ALA A 117 -16.12 4.91 -17.02
C ALA A 117 -14.94 4.14 -16.41
N GLY A 118 -13.72 4.70 -16.42
CA GLY A 118 -12.56 4.01 -15.92
C GLY A 118 -11.45 4.90 -15.38
N LEU A 119 -10.54 4.23 -14.67
CA LEU A 119 -9.28 4.76 -14.15
C LEU A 119 -8.12 4.10 -14.87
N VAL A 120 -7.19 4.89 -15.39
CA VAL A 120 -5.91 4.39 -15.92
C VAL A 120 -4.79 4.64 -14.91
N PHE A 121 -3.87 3.68 -14.81
CA PHE A 121 -2.74 3.76 -13.91
C PHE A 121 -1.52 3.05 -14.47
N ARG A 122 -0.34 3.37 -13.90
CA ARG A 122 0.98 2.99 -14.46
C ARG A 122 1.06 3.28 -15.96
N LEU A 123 0.47 4.40 -16.38
CA LEU A 123 0.42 4.80 -17.77
C LEU A 123 1.80 5.30 -18.22
N LYS A 124 2.40 4.61 -19.18
CA LYS A 124 3.65 4.99 -19.85
C LYS A 124 3.37 5.98 -20.97
N ASP A 125 2.41 5.65 -21.81
CA ASP A 125 1.90 6.46 -22.92
C ASP A 125 0.44 6.08 -23.21
N LYS A 126 -0.16 6.72 -24.24
CA LYS A 126 -1.57 6.50 -24.62
C LYS A 126 -1.90 5.06 -25.04
N ASP A 127 -0.92 4.23 -25.33
CA ASP A 127 -1.08 2.87 -25.84
C ASP A 127 -0.58 1.80 -24.85
N ASN A 128 -0.02 2.21 -23.66
CA ASN A 128 0.60 1.30 -22.69
C ASN A 128 0.22 1.66 -21.25
N TYR A 129 -0.77 0.96 -20.68
CA TYR A 129 -1.33 1.25 -19.34
C TYR A 129 -2.20 0.11 -18.80
N TYR A 130 -2.51 0.15 -17.51
CA TYR A 130 -3.64 -0.59 -16.92
C TYR A 130 -4.90 0.27 -16.91
N VAL A 131 -6.07 -0.38 -17.06
CA VAL A 131 -7.36 0.27 -16.87
C VAL A 131 -8.33 -0.63 -16.10
N VAL A 132 -8.95 -0.08 -15.05
CA VAL A 132 -10.14 -0.63 -14.41
C VAL A 132 -11.34 0.21 -14.83
N ARG A 133 -12.46 -0.43 -15.24
CA ARG A 133 -13.64 0.27 -15.70
C ARG A 133 -14.95 -0.40 -15.30
N ALA A 134 -15.98 0.39 -15.03
CA ALA A 134 -17.38 -0.03 -14.92
C ALA A 134 -18.14 0.32 -16.19
N ASN A 135 -19.17 -0.46 -16.54
CA ASN A 135 -19.99 -0.24 -17.72
C ASN A 135 -21.47 -0.45 -17.41
N ALA A 136 -22.28 0.58 -17.57
CA ALA A 136 -23.70 0.55 -17.26
C ALA A 136 -24.57 -0.12 -18.35
N LEU A 137 -24.10 -0.24 -19.60
CA LEU A 137 -24.81 -1.01 -20.63
C LEU A 137 -24.55 -2.51 -20.53
N GLU A 138 -23.37 -2.89 -20.06
CA GLU A 138 -22.94 -4.29 -20.01
C GLU A 138 -23.08 -4.91 -18.61
N ASP A 139 -23.44 -4.14 -17.59
CA ASP A 139 -23.55 -4.58 -16.21
C ASP A 139 -22.29 -5.33 -15.72
N ASN A 140 -21.12 -4.72 -15.91
CA ASN A 140 -19.88 -5.36 -15.58
C ASN A 140 -18.79 -4.40 -15.13
N PHE A 141 -17.81 -4.97 -14.43
CA PHE A 141 -16.62 -4.30 -13.93
C PHE A 141 -15.41 -5.12 -14.38
N ARG A 142 -14.43 -4.49 -15.04
CA ARG A 142 -13.33 -5.19 -15.72
C ARG A 142 -12.00 -4.53 -15.46
N LEU A 143 -10.95 -5.36 -15.44
CA LEU A 143 -9.56 -4.96 -15.34
C LEU A 143 -8.80 -5.45 -16.58
N TYR A 144 -8.06 -4.53 -17.22
CA TYR A 144 -7.31 -4.78 -18.45
C TYR A 144 -5.89 -4.26 -18.34
N HIS A 145 -4.98 -4.84 -19.10
CA HIS A 145 -3.80 -4.14 -19.60
C HIS A 145 -3.98 -3.76 -21.07
N THR A 146 -3.42 -2.62 -21.47
CA THR A 146 -3.32 -2.17 -22.87
C THR A 146 -1.84 -2.13 -23.21
N VAL A 147 -1.43 -2.89 -24.23
CA VAL A 147 -0.04 -2.97 -24.72
C VAL A 147 -0.03 -2.66 -26.19
N ASN A 148 0.71 -1.63 -26.59
CA ASN A 148 0.78 -1.14 -27.95
C ASN A 148 -0.62 -0.89 -28.55
N GLY A 149 -1.51 -0.30 -27.77
CA GLY A 149 -2.89 0.00 -28.12
C GLY A 149 -3.84 -1.20 -28.09
N ARG A 150 -3.37 -2.44 -27.90
CA ARG A 150 -4.19 -3.64 -27.81
C ARG A 150 -4.60 -3.90 -26.35
N ARG A 151 -5.91 -3.83 -26.10
CA ARG A 151 -6.49 -4.08 -24.78
C ARG A 151 -6.79 -5.55 -24.55
N VAL A 152 -6.33 -6.12 -23.44
CA VAL A 152 -6.57 -7.51 -23.03
C VAL A 152 -7.15 -7.52 -21.62
N GLN A 153 -8.33 -8.13 -21.46
CA GLN A 153 -8.95 -8.35 -20.15
C GLN A 153 -8.26 -9.51 -19.43
N PHE A 154 -7.90 -9.32 -18.16
CA PHE A 154 -7.35 -10.41 -17.35
C PHE A 154 -8.13 -10.66 -16.06
N ALA A 155 -9.05 -9.76 -15.66
CA ALA A 155 -9.96 -10.00 -14.54
C ALA A 155 -11.28 -9.24 -14.70
N GLY A 156 -12.31 -9.63 -13.94
CA GLY A 156 -13.59 -8.95 -13.95
C GLY A 156 -14.66 -9.56 -13.06
N ALA A 157 -15.75 -8.81 -12.88
CA ALA A 157 -16.95 -9.22 -12.16
C ALA A 157 -18.20 -8.75 -12.92
N ASN A 158 -19.31 -9.46 -12.77
CA ASN A 158 -20.62 -9.10 -13.33
C ASN A 158 -21.55 -8.72 -12.18
N PHE A 159 -22.12 -7.54 -12.24
CA PHE A 159 -23.14 -7.05 -11.34
C PHE A 159 -23.79 -5.81 -11.97
N LYS A 160 -24.95 -5.44 -11.46
CA LYS A 160 -25.68 -4.26 -11.95
C LYS A 160 -24.86 -2.99 -11.73
N VAL A 161 -24.62 -2.24 -12.80
CA VAL A 161 -24.04 -0.89 -12.80
C VAL A 161 -25.15 0.07 -13.25
N THR A 162 -25.64 0.92 -12.34
CA THR A 162 -26.72 1.85 -12.68
C THR A 162 -26.19 3.05 -13.44
N SER A 163 -27.04 3.58 -14.35
CA SER A 163 -26.78 4.81 -15.11
C SER A 163 -27.45 5.99 -14.42
N GLN A 164 -26.97 7.21 -14.66
CA GLN A 164 -27.52 8.47 -14.11
C GLN A 164 -27.32 8.65 -12.59
N GLU A 165 -26.59 7.77 -11.94
CA GLU A 165 -26.27 7.80 -10.52
C GLU A 165 -24.77 7.96 -10.29
N TRP A 166 -24.36 8.52 -9.15
CA TRP A 166 -22.98 8.65 -8.74
C TRP A 166 -22.48 7.36 -8.08
N HIS A 167 -21.39 6.84 -8.62
CA HIS A 167 -20.69 5.65 -8.12
C HIS A 167 -19.22 5.94 -7.87
N GLU A 168 -18.53 5.02 -7.17
CA GLU A 168 -17.09 5.07 -6.97
C GLU A 168 -16.41 3.88 -7.64
N ILE A 169 -15.34 4.15 -8.37
CA ILE A 169 -14.32 3.16 -8.72
C ILE A 169 -13.09 3.45 -7.89
N ARG A 170 -12.53 2.40 -7.24
CA ARG A 170 -11.24 2.47 -6.57
C ARG A 170 -10.39 1.26 -6.94
N VAL A 171 -9.09 1.49 -7.17
CA VAL A 171 -8.09 0.43 -7.36
C VAL A 171 -6.93 0.64 -6.38
N GLU A 172 -6.50 -0.43 -5.76
CA GLU A 172 -5.23 -0.51 -5.04
C GLU A 172 -4.30 -1.41 -5.83
N ALA A 173 -3.12 -0.88 -6.21
CA ALA A 173 -2.07 -1.59 -6.91
C ALA A 173 -0.81 -1.64 -6.04
N ARG A 174 -0.30 -2.85 -5.76
CA ARG A 174 0.94 -3.08 -5.02
C ARG A 174 1.74 -4.19 -5.70
N GLY A 175 2.93 -3.86 -6.21
CA GLY A 175 3.69 -4.80 -7.03
C GLY A 175 2.87 -5.29 -8.23
N ASP A 176 2.63 -6.58 -8.32
CA ASP A 176 1.79 -7.23 -9.34
C ASP A 176 0.34 -7.50 -8.88
N GLU A 177 -0.01 -7.14 -7.65
CA GLU A 177 -1.33 -7.39 -7.07
C GLU A 177 -2.26 -6.19 -7.20
N PHE A 178 -3.52 -6.46 -7.58
CA PHE A 178 -4.57 -5.46 -7.74
C PHE A 178 -5.81 -5.84 -6.94
N LYS A 179 -6.39 -4.86 -6.24
CA LYS A 179 -7.71 -4.93 -5.63
C LYS A 179 -8.56 -3.82 -6.19
N CYS A 180 -9.69 -4.17 -6.82
CA CYS A 180 -10.59 -3.18 -7.41
C CYS A 180 -11.93 -3.21 -6.69
N TYR A 181 -12.40 -2.03 -6.34
CA TYR A 181 -13.60 -1.80 -5.56
C TYR A 181 -14.61 -0.99 -6.38
N TYR A 182 -15.88 -1.30 -6.20
CA TYR A 182 -17.03 -0.54 -6.71
C TYR A 182 -17.94 -0.21 -5.55
N ASP A 183 -18.22 1.06 -5.32
CA ASP A 183 -18.98 1.59 -4.17
C ASP A 183 -18.51 1.00 -2.83
N GLY A 184 -17.18 1.03 -2.62
CA GLY A 184 -16.53 0.52 -1.42
C GLY A 184 -16.43 -1.01 -1.31
N GLN A 185 -17.13 -1.78 -2.16
CA GLN A 185 -17.13 -3.25 -2.14
C GLN A 185 -16.00 -3.82 -3.00
N LEU A 186 -15.17 -4.70 -2.45
CA LEU A 186 -14.15 -5.43 -3.20
C LEU A 186 -14.81 -6.35 -4.22
N ARG A 187 -14.55 -6.13 -5.51
CA ARG A 187 -15.15 -6.89 -6.63
C ARG A 187 -14.13 -7.72 -7.41
N ILE A 188 -12.87 -7.27 -7.45
CA ILE A 188 -11.81 -7.96 -8.18
C ILE A 188 -10.57 -8.02 -7.31
N THR A 189 -9.94 -9.21 -7.24
CA THR A 189 -8.56 -9.39 -6.81
C THR A 189 -7.84 -10.12 -7.94
N ALA A 190 -6.73 -9.58 -8.41
CA ALA A 190 -5.99 -10.12 -9.54
C ALA A 190 -4.50 -9.87 -9.43
N LYS A 191 -3.71 -10.60 -10.25
CA LYS A 191 -2.28 -10.39 -10.42
C LYS A 191 -1.95 -10.24 -11.90
N ASP A 192 -1.10 -9.26 -12.21
CA ASP A 192 -0.52 -9.08 -13.54
C ASP A 192 0.78 -8.28 -13.44
N GLY A 193 1.85 -8.76 -14.08
CA GLY A 193 3.18 -8.15 -14.07
C GLY A 193 3.55 -7.42 -15.37
N THR A 194 2.58 -7.06 -16.22
CA THR A 194 2.84 -6.43 -17.53
C THR A 194 3.54 -5.06 -17.37
N PHE A 195 3.09 -4.24 -16.41
CA PHE A 195 3.73 -2.96 -16.08
C PHE A 195 4.11 -2.93 -14.61
N THR A 196 5.41 -2.98 -14.33
CA THR A 196 5.97 -3.01 -12.96
C THR A 196 6.55 -1.68 -12.52
N GLU A 197 6.75 -0.75 -13.47
CA GLU A 197 7.33 0.56 -13.20
C GLU A 197 6.27 1.60 -12.87
N ALA A 198 6.72 2.71 -12.26
CA ALA A 198 5.88 3.86 -12.02
C ALA A 198 5.38 4.49 -13.33
N GLY A 199 4.16 5.02 -13.30
CA GLY A 199 3.59 5.70 -14.44
C GLY A 199 2.50 6.68 -14.03
N ARG A 200 1.98 7.44 -15.00
CA ARG A 200 0.94 8.44 -14.78
C ARG A 200 -0.41 7.78 -14.44
N VAL A 201 -1.32 8.61 -13.95
CA VAL A 201 -2.73 8.24 -13.69
C VAL A 201 -3.66 9.11 -14.52
N GLY A 202 -4.89 8.65 -14.71
CA GLY A 202 -5.88 9.40 -15.48
C GLY A 202 -7.25 8.75 -15.52
N LEU A 203 -8.14 9.39 -16.28
CA LEU A 203 -9.51 8.98 -16.53
C LEU A 203 -9.64 8.38 -17.93
N TRP A 204 -10.59 7.49 -18.10
CA TRP A 204 -10.81 6.71 -19.32
C TRP A 204 -12.30 6.59 -19.63
N THR A 205 -12.65 6.67 -20.91
CA THR A 205 -14.00 6.33 -21.40
C THR A 205 -13.90 5.46 -22.64
N LYS A 206 -15.06 4.94 -23.12
CA LYS A 206 -15.12 4.16 -24.36
C LYS A 206 -16.19 4.70 -25.29
N ALA A 207 -15.88 4.71 -26.60
CA ALA A 207 -16.78 5.04 -27.68
C ALA A 207 -17.54 6.36 -27.43
N ASP A 208 -18.89 6.34 -27.51
CA ASP A 208 -19.78 7.49 -27.33
C ASP A 208 -20.22 7.72 -25.88
N SER A 209 -19.49 7.15 -24.87
CA SER A 209 -19.80 7.32 -23.46
C SER A 209 -19.68 8.79 -23.03
N VAL A 210 -20.78 9.40 -22.61
CA VAL A 210 -20.78 10.68 -21.90
C VAL A 210 -20.73 10.39 -20.42
N ILE A 211 -19.62 10.78 -19.79
CA ILE A 211 -19.32 10.46 -18.39
C ILE A 211 -18.92 11.73 -17.65
N TYR A 212 -19.44 11.90 -16.44
CA TYR A 212 -18.99 12.90 -15.49
C TYR A 212 -18.09 12.25 -14.44
N PHE A 213 -17.02 12.96 -14.06
CA PHE A 213 -16.03 12.54 -13.06
C PHE A 213 -15.83 13.62 -12.03
N ASP A 214 -15.71 13.21 -10.76
CA ASP A 214 -15.46 14.07 -9.62
C ASP A 214 -14.62 13.36 -8.57
N GLU A 215 -14.04 14.10 -7.63
CA GLU A 215 -13.22 13.55 -6.54
C GLU A 215 -12.17 12.54 -7.03
N PHE A 216 -11.49 12.85 -8.14
CA PHE A 216 -10.38 12.03 -8.62
C PHE A 216 -9.21 12.14 -7.66
N SER A 217 -8.77 11.03 -7.08
CA SER A 217 -7.79 11.01 -6.01
C SER A 217 -6.77 9.89 -6.20
N VAL A 218 -5.50 10.19 -5.91
CA VAL A 218 -4.41 9.22 -5.86
C VAL A 218 -3.63 9.36 -4.56
N LYS A 219 -3.34 8.21 -3.93
CA LYS A 219 -2.43 8.09 -2.78
C LYS A 219 -1.24 7.23 -3.15
N ASP A 220 -0.04 7.68 -2.78
CA ASP A 220 1.17 6.89 -2.93
C ASP A 220 1.22 5.80 -1.85
N LEU A 221 1.34 4.56 -2.28
CA LEU A 221 1.51 3.40 -1.38
C LEU A 221 2.96 2.89 -1.35
N SER A 222 3.88 3.49 -2.10
CA SER A 222 5.30 3.08 -2.17
C SER A 222 6.01 3.27 -0.83
N GLY A 223 5.71 4.38 -0.14
CA GLY A 223 6.28 4.70 1.17
C GLY A 223 5.91 3.69 2.25
N SER A 224 4.69 3.16 2.22
CA SER A 224 4.23 2.14 3.15
C SER A 224 4.95 0.80 2.96
N THR A 225 5.40 0.48 1.74
CA THR A 225 6.14 -0.75 1.44
C THR A 225 7.62 -0.63 1.81
N SER A 226 8.24 0.54 1.58
CA SER A 226 9.64 0.79 1.98
C SER A 226 9.77 0.93 3.50
N ALA A 227 8.89 1.68 4.15
CA ALA A 227 8.83 1.78 5.61
C ALA A 227 8.54 0.43 6.27
N SER A 228 7.64 -0.37 5.69
CA SER A 228 7.34 -1.73 6.14
C SER A 228 8.54 -2.68 5.97
N ARG A 229 9.27 -2.62 4.86
CA ARG A 229 10.51 -3.40 4.66
C ARG A 229 11.61 -2.97 5.61
N GLN A 230 11.83 -1.67 5.77
CA GLN A 230 12.81 -1.14 6.71
C GLN A 230 12.48 -1.54 8.15
N GLY A 231 11.21 -1.45 8.54
CA GLY A 231 10.72 -1.90 9.83
C GLY A 231 10.91 -3.41 10.04
N THR A 232 10.69 -4.24 9.02
CA THR A 232 10.93 -5.69 9.08
C THR A 232 12.42 -6.01 9.23
N ILE A 233 13.30 -5.33 8.49
CA ILE A 233 14.76 -5.49 8.61
C ILE A 233 15.21 -5.10 10.01
N TYR A 234 14.73 -3.97 10.51
CA TYR A 234 15.05 -3.50 11.85
C TYR A 234 14.55 -4.45 12.95
N ALA A 235 13.30 -4.93 12.83
CA ALA A 235 12.74 -5.92 13.75
C ALA A 235 13.55 -7.22 13.77
N GLN A 236 14.05 -7.68 12.62
CA GLN A 236 14.90 -8.87 12.53
C GLN A 236 16.25 -8.65 13.24
N GLN A 237 16.91 -7.51 12.99
CA GLN A 237 18.16 -7.16 13.67
C GLN A 237 17.98 -7.10 15.20
N LEU A 238 16.86 -6.55 15.64
CA LEU A 238 16.55 -6.43 17.07
C LEU A 238 16.27 -7.81 17.71
N VAL A 239 15.53 -8.67 17.01
CA VAL A 239 15.29 -10.06 17.44
C VAL A 239 16.62 -10.84 17.55
N GLU A 240 17.52 -10.73 16.60
CA GLU A 240 18.83 -11.37 16.61
C GLU A 240 19.71 -10.84 17.74
N HIS A 241 19.70 -9.52 17.97
CA HIS A 241 20.42 -8.89 19.05
C HIS A 241 19.93 -9.39 20.42
N LEU A 242 18.62 -9.43 20.66
CA LEU A 242 18.05 -9.93 21.91
C LEU A 242 18.33 -11.43 22.13
N ALA A 243 18.28 -12.24 21.08
CA ALA A 243 18.63 -13.65 21.15
C ALA A 243 20.10 -13.85 21.57
N MET A 244 21.02 -12.98 21.15
CA MET A 244 22.40 -13.00 21.57
C MET A 244 22.58 -12.55 23.05
N MET A 245 21.81 -11.52 23.45
CA MET A 245 21.90 -10.99 24.83
C MET A 245 21.26 -11.90 25.89
N HIS A 246 20.30 -12.74 25.46
CA HIS A 246 19.55 -13.66 26.32
C HIS A 246 19.76 -15.12 25.88
N PRO A 247 20.90 -15.76 26.21
CA PRO A 247 21.25 -17.12 25.74
C PRO A 247 20.33 -18.22 26.27
N ASP A 248 19.49 -17.94 27.24
CA ASP A 248 18.43 -18.81 27.74
C ASP A 248 17.14 -18.77 26.87
N LEU A 249 17.05 -17.85 25.89
CA LEU A 249 16.01 -17.85 24.91
C LEU A 249 16.23 -18.95 23.87
N VAL A 250 15.25 -19.85 23.77
CA VAL A 250 15.20 -20.88 22.73
C VAL A 250 14.66 -20.28 21.43
N ARG A 251 13.62 -19.43 21.56
CA ARG A 251 12.94 -18.81 20.44
C ARG A 251 12.46 -17.41 20.82
N ILE A 252 12.53 -16.50 19.84
CA ILE A 252 11.94 -15.17 19.89
C ILE A 252 11.31 -14.88 18.54
N GLY A 253 10.10 -14.30 18.53
CA GLY A 253 9.38 -13.90 17.33
C GLY A 253 8.58 -12.63 17.52
N MET A 254 8.57 -11.76 16.51
CA MET A 254 7.71 -10.58 16.46
C MET A 254 6.52 -10.82 15.53
N HIS A 255 5.32 -10.64 16.06
CA HIS A 255 4.04 -10.89 15.43
C HIS A 255 3.33 -9.58 15.18
N VAL A 256 2.96 -9.29 13.92
CA VAL A 256 2.23 -8.08 13.55
C VAL A 256 1.23 -8.35 12.43
N THR A 257 0.27 -7.46 12.27
CA THR A 257 -0.54 -7.37 11.04
C THR A 257 0.10 -6.33 10.14
N PRO A 258 0.83 -6.73 9.07
CA PRO A 258 1.50 -5.77 8.20
C PRO A 258 0.49 -4.82 7.54
N PRO A 259 0.88 -3.57 7.24
CA PRO A 259 0.02 -2.63 6.55
C PRO A 259 -0.59 -3.22 5.27
N GLY A 260 -1.92 -3.12 5.13
CA GLY A 260 -2.67 -3.65 4.00
C GLY A 260 -2.87 -5.17 3.99
N LYS A 261 -2.52 -5.89 5.06
CA LYS A 261 -2.85 -7.31 5.29
C LYS A 261 -3.95 -7.42 6.34
N PHE A 262 -4.72 -8.52 6.27
CA PHE A 262 -5.71 -8.87 7.30
C PHE A 262 -5.20 -9.96 8.24
N GLU A 263 -4.10 -10.62 7.84
CA GLU A 263 -3.51 -11.72 8.59
C GLU A 263 -2.35 -11.20 9.44
N ASN A 264 -2.34 -11.62 10.69
CA ASN A 264 -1.20 -11.42 11.57
C ASN A 264 -0.16 -12.52 11.27
N ILE A 265 1.10 -12.09 11.10
CA ILE A 265 2.20 -12.98 10.72
C ILE A 265 3.46 -12.68 11.54
N ILE A 266 4.36 -13.64 11.60
CA ILE A 266 5.69 -13.48 12.17
C ILE A 266 6.56 -12.72 11.17
N ILE A 267 6.98 -11.50 11.51
CA ILE A 267 7.82 -10.66 10.63
C ILE A 267 9.30 -10.77 10.94
N ALA A 268 9.66 -11.21 12.13
CA ALA A 268 11.04 -11.42 12.57
C ALA A 268 11.11 -12.59 13.54
N SER A 269 12.15 -13.41 13.46
CA SER A 269 12.41 -14.52 14.38
C SER A 269 13.87 -14.96 14.32
N ASN A 270 14.43 -15.44 15.46
CA ASN A 270 15.72 -16.15 15.47
C ASN A 270 15.62 -17.57 14.86
N VAL A 271 14.41 -18.03 14.53
CA VAL A 271 14.13 -19.29 13.82
C VAL A 271 13.58 -18.94 12.45
N ALA A 272 14.45 -18.97 11.44
CA ALA A 272 14.16 -18.44 10.08
C ALA A 272 12.91 -19.04 9.43
N GLU A 273 12.63 -20.33 9.64
CA GLU A 273 11.50 -21.05 9.08
C GLU A 273 10.14 -20.59 9.61
N ARG A 274 10.12 -19.80 10.67
CA ARG A 274 8.89 -19.21 11.23
C ARG A 274 8.52 -17.90 10.55
N ILE A 275 9.46 -17.19 9.96
CA ILE A 275 9.22 -15.88 9.33
C ILE A 275 8.21 -16.05 8.17
N GLY A 276 7.17 -15.22 8.16
CA GLY A 276 6.08 -15.26 7.19
C GLY A 276 4.94 -16.21 7.53
N LYS A 277 5.08 -17.07 8.55
CA LYS A 277 3.97 -17.93 9.02
C LYS A 277 2.92 -17.09 9.74
N LYS A 278 1.67 -17.58 9.73
CA LYS A 278 0.58 -16.99 10.52
C LYS A 278 0.89 -17.10 12.01
N SER A 279 0.48 -16.09 12.75
CA SER A 279 0.53 -16.11 14.21
C SER A 279 -0.46 -17.11 14.77
N ASP A 280 -0.08 -17.71 15.88
CA ASP A 280 -0.89 -18.69 16.58
C ASP A 280 -2.02 -17.99 17.40
N PRO A 281 -3.06 -18.71 17.84
CA PRO A 281 -4.18 -18.12 18.58
C PRO A 281 -3.80 -17.39 19.86
N GLU A 282 -2.76 -17.83 20.57
CA GLU A 282 -2.20 -17.19 21.77
C GLU A 282 -1.58 -15.83 21.48
N ASP A 283 -0.93 -15.66 20.32
CA ASP A 283 -0.37 -14.39 19.90
C ASP A 283 -1.47 -13.35 19.68
N LEU A 284 -2.53 -13.76 18.98
CA LEU A 284 -3.72 -12.93 18.77
C LEU A 284 -4.43 -12.60 20.08
N LYS A 285 -4.49 -13.57 21.02
CA LYS A 285 -5.07 -13.36 22.33
C LYS A 285 -4.30 -12.32 23.14
N ALA A 286 -2.97 -12.39 23.16
CA ALA A 286 -2.14 -11.42 23.87
C ALA A 286 -2.37 -10.01 23.32
N MET A 287 -2.39 -9.84 21.99
CA MET A 287 -2.64 -8.55 21.32
C MET A 287 -4.03 -7.99 21.63
N ASN A 288 -5.07 -8.83 21.57
CA ASN A 288 -6.44 -8.40 21.74
C ASN A 288 -6.82 -8.09 23.21
N THR A 289 -6.20 -8.79 24.16
CA THR A 289 -6.51 -8.62 25.59
C THR A 289 -5.56 -7.66 26.30
N GLY A 290 -4.40 -7.35 25.70
CA GLY A 290 -3.34 -6.59 26.34
C GLY A 290 -2.67 -7.35 27.51
N GLN A 291 -2.91 -8.67 27.66
CA GLN A 291 -2.41 -9.48 28.77
C GLN A 291 -1.43 -10.53 28.27
N PRO A 292 -0.40 -10.87 29.08
CA PRO A 292 0.49 -11.97 28.78
C PRO A 292 -0.26 -13.30 28.65
N VAL A 293 0.15 -14.12 27.68
CA VAL A 293 -0.29 -15.52 27.58
C VAL A 293 0.92 -16.40 27.86
N VAL A 294 0.81 -17.29 28.84
CA VAL A 294 1.89 -18.22 29.24
C VAL A 294 1.44 -19.64 28.97
N LEU A 295 2.18 -20.33 28.14
CA LEU A 295 1.99 -21.74 27.81
C LEU A 295 3.24 -22.55 28.18
N LYS A 296 3.11 -23.87 28.15
CA LYS A 296 4.24 -24.81 28.16
C LYS A 296 4.31 -25.54 26.82
N GLU A 297 5.46 -25.48 26.17
CA GLU A 297 5.81 -26.30 25.02
C GLU A 297 6.84 -27.36 25.45
N GLY A 298 6.37 -28.57 25.75
CA GLY A 298 7.20 -29.58 26.38
C GLY A 298 7.64 -29.12 27.78
N ASP A 299 8.94 -29.02 27.99
CA ASP A 299 9.52 -28.52 29.24
C ASP A 299 9.72 -27.00 29.27
N ASP A 300 9.64 -26.31 28.08
CA ASP A 300 9.91 -24.88 27.95
C ASP A 300 8.69 -24.01 28.27
N PHE A 301 8.93 -22.79 28.74
CA PHE A 301 7.92 -21.76 28.84
C PHE A 301 7.82 -21.01 27.50
N ASP A 302 6.60 -20.91 26.95
CA ASP A 302 6.25 -20.05 25.82
C ASP A 302 5.37 -18.91 26.30
N VAL A 303 5.89 -17.70 26.22
CA VAL A 303 5.26 -16.50 26.76
C VAL A 303 5.08 -15.47 25.65
N THR A 304 3.84 -15.18 25.33
CA THR A 304 3.51 -14.10 24.39
C THR A 304 3.03 -12.86 25.13
N LEU A 305 3.57 -11.71 24.76
CA LEU A 305 3.23 -10.41 25.32
C LEU A 305 2.84 -9.43 24.21
N PRO A 306 1.87 -8.53 24.47
CA PRO A 306 1.61 -7.42 23.56
C PRO A 306 2.81 -6.48 23.50
N LEU A 307 3.09 -5.92 22.33
CA LEU A 307 4.06 -4.85 22.10
C LEU A 307 3.34 -3.52 21.89
N HIS A 308 3.90 -2.45 22.46
CA HIS A 308 3.33 -1.12 22.41
C HIS A 308 4.28 -0.11 21.77
N ASP A 309 3.71 0.90 21.12
CA ASP A 309 4.44 2.08 20.67
C ASP A 309 4.63 3.11 21.81
N SER A 310 5.26 4.24 21.47
CA SER A 310 5.47 5.35 22.42
C SER A 310 4.17 6.01 22.93
N ALA A 311 3.04 5.81 22.25
CA ALA A 311 1.72 6.29 22.63
C ALA A 311 0.96 5.23 23.48
N GLY A 312 1.55 4.06 23.72
CA GLY A 312 0.93 2.96 24.45
C GLY A 312 -0.08 2.16 23.62
N GLN A 313 -0.10 2.33 22.32
CA GLN A 313 -0.98 1.56 21.43
C GLN A 313 -0.34 0.20 21.12
N THR A 314 -1.15 -0.87 21.13
CA THR A 314 -0.66 -2.21 20.75
C THR A 314 -0.35 -2.25 19.26
N ILE A 315 0.91 -2.49 18.90
CA ILE A 315 1.41 -2.57 17.53
C ILE A 315 1.69 -4.00 17.06
N GLY A 316 1.64 -4.97 17.98
CA GLY A 316 1.91 -6.36 17.70
C GLY A 316 2.05 -7.19 18.97
N ALA A 317 2.71 -8.33 18.86
CA ALA A 317 3.10 -9.17 20.00
C ALA A 317 4.54 -9.66 19.83
N ILE A 318 5.16 -10.02 20.96
CA ILE A 318 6.44 -10.72 21.02
C ILE A 318 6.25 -12.08 21.69
N GLY A 319 6.58 -13.14 20.99
CA GLY A 319 6.61 -14.51 21.52
C GLY A 319 8.02 -14.87 21.98
N LEU A 320 8.16 -15.37 23.19
CA LEU A 320 9.42 -15.69 23.84
C LEU A 320 9.35 -17.10 24.43
N THR A 321 10.15 -18.02 23.90
CA THR A 321 10.28 -19.37 24.43
C THR A 321 11.63 -19.51 25.15
N PHE A 322 11.63 -19.96 26.40
CA PHE A 322 12.86 -20.18 27.16
C PHE A 322 12.80 -21.41 28.02
N LYS A 323 13.99 -21.95 28.32
CA LYS A 323 14.17 -23.05 29.28
C LYS A 323 13.81 -22.60 30.68
N PRO A 324 13.09 -23.42 31.44
CA PRO A 324 12.73 -23.10 32.80
C PRO A 324 13.98 -23.03 33.69
N ARG A 325 13.95 -22.12 34.65
CA ARG A 325 14.92 -22.10 35.76
C ARG A 325 14.45 -23.01 36.88
N PRO A 326 15.34 -23.54 37.72
CA PRO A 326 14.94 -24.39 38.84
C PRO A 326 13.89 -23.70 39.73
N GLY A 327 12.71 -24.32 39.85
CA GLY A 327 11.60 -23.81 40.67
C GLY A 327 10.76 -22.69 40.03
N GLU A 328 11.04 -22.32 38.78
CA GLU A 328 10.33 -21.24 38.06
C GLU A 328 8.87 -21.61 37.82
N GLN A 329 7.95 -20.67 38.12
CA GLN A 329 6.53 -20.80 37.88
C GLN A 329 6.09 -19.85 36.73
N ASN A 330 4.87 -20.02 36.22
CA ASN A 330 4.33 -19.21 35.15
C ASN A 330 4.44 -17.69 35.37
N ALA A 331 4.22 -17.25 36.64
CA ALA A 331 4.34 -15.83 36.99
C ALA A 331 5.79 -15.31 36.90
N ASP A 332 6.78 -16.16 37.18
CA ASP A 332 8.19 -15.82 37.06
C ASP A 332 8.61 -15.73 35.60
N ALA A 333 8.17 -16.70 34.80
CA ALA A 333 8.38 -16.70 33.36
C ALA A 333 7.78 -15.46 32.69
N ALA A 334 6.55 -15.09 33.09
CA ALA A 334 5.90 -13.87 32.59
C ALA A 334 6.67 -12.60 32.97
N ARG A 335 7.18 -12.48 34.18
CA ARG A 335 8.02 -11.34 34.60
C ARG A 335 9.32 -11.25 33.81
N ARG A 336 9.99 -12.39 33.60
CA ARG A 336 11.22 -12.47 32.80
C ARG A 336 10.95 -12.05 31.34
N ALA A 337 9.90 -12.58 30.76
CA ALA A 337 9.46 -12.21 29.39
C ALA A 337 9.15 -10.71 29.29
N ARG A 338 8.46 -10.13 30.29
CA ARG A 338 8.14 -8.71 30.31
C ARG A 338 9.39 -7.82 30.34
N ALA A 339 10.44 -8.21 31.06
CA ALA A 339 11.69 -7.46 31.06
C ALA A 339 12.31 -7.40 29.66
N ILE A 340 12.34 -8.52 28.93
CA ILE A 340 12.85 -8.59 27.55
C ILE A 340 11.95 -7.80 26.57
N ALA A 341 10.63 -7.92 26.71
CA ALA A 341 9.69 -7.14 25.89
C ALA A 341 9.88 -5.62 26.05
N LEU A 342 10.14 -5.15 27.28
CA LEU A 342 10.44 -3.74 27.55
C LEU A 342 11.77 -3.27 26.92
N GLU A 343 12.79 -4.14 26.85
CA GLU A 343 14.02 -3.84 26.11
C GLU A 343 13.71 -3.65 24.62
N PHE A 344 12.87 -4.51 24.07
CA PHE A 344 12.42 -4.43 22.67
C PHE A 344 11.62 -3.14 22.41
N GLU A 345 10.63 -2.83 23.25
CA GLU A 345 9.80 -1.61 23.13
C GLU A 345 10.64 -0.33 23.18
N LYS A 346 11.63 -0.24 24.08
CA LYS A 346 12.55 0.91 24.15
C LYS A 346 13.34 1.15 22.87
N GLN A 347 13.73 0.09 22.19
CA GLN A 347 14.48 0.19 20.93
C GLN A 347 13.57 0.64 19.77
N ILE A 348 12.34 0.16 19.70
CA ILE A 348 11.35 0.59 18.67
C ILE A 348 11.05 2.08 18.82
N THR A 349 10.88 2.56 20.05
CA THR A 349 10.51 3.97 20.30
C THR A 349 11.67 4.95 20.08
N SER A 350 12.92 4.51 20.22
CA SER A 350 14.11 5.38 20.02
C SER A 350 14.41 5.70 18.56
N THR A 351 13.88 4.91 17.63
CA THR A 351 14.08 5.08 16.17
C THR A 351 12.98 5.89 15.48
N ALA A 352 11.92 6.24 16.20
CA ALA A 352 10.80 7.04 15.70
C ALA A 352 10.95 8.55 15.94
N GLN A 353 12.09 9.00 16.46
CA GLN A 353 12.51 10.39 16.59
C GLN A 353 13.56 10.70 15.52
#